data_93c8b67e8f78f93598f4035f238aa5e9
#
_entry.id   93c8b67e8f78f93598f4035f238aa5e9
#
_cell.length_a   1.000
_cell.length_b   1.000
_cell.length_c   1.000
_cell.angle_alpha   90.00
_cell.angle_beta   90.00
_cell.angle_gamma   90.00
#
_symmetry.space_group_name_H-M   'P 1'
#
loop_
_entity.id
_entity.type
_entity.pdbx_description
1 polymer ?
#
loop_
_entity_poly.entity_id
_entity_poly.type
_entity_poly.pdbx_seq_one_letter_code
_entity_poly.pdbx_strand_id
1 'polypeptide(L)' 'MVTDIELGAELEKARIAYIKPTDSEEAHRLGLLPNNVELPAGTKLYVLHAFDGQVLGYTDAYATAYGAAVQNELTPVSVH' A
#
# COMPACT_ATOMS: atom_id res chain seq x y z
N MET A 1 21.18 -20.49 -12.81
CA MET A 1 20.03 -20.45 -13.72
C MET A 1 18.75 -20.52 -12.91
N VAL A 2 17.80 -19.65 -13.20
CA VAL A 2 16.51 -19.60 -12.49
C VAL A 2 15.61 -20.67 -13.07
N THR A 3 14.99 -21.50 -12.22
CA THR A 3 14.01 -22.47 -12.64
C THR A 3 12.64 -21.82 -12.80
N ASP A 4 11.71 -22.46 -13.53
CA ASP A 4 10.35 -21.94 -13.68
C ASP A 4 9.65 -21.78 -12.33
N ILE A 5 9.94 -22.66 -11.36
CA ILE A 5 9.36 -22.58 -10.02
C ILE A 5 9.85 -21.36 -9.29
N GLU A 6 11.15 -21.07 -9.35
CA GLU A 6 11.73 -19.88 -8.73
C GLU A 6 11.21 -18.60 -9.35
N LEU A 7 11.08 -18.58 -10.69
CA LEU A 7 10.52 -17.44 -11.40
C LEU A 7 9.06 -17.21 -11.00
N GLY A 8 8.28 -18.27 -10.86
CA GLY A 8 6.89 -18.16 -10.40
C GLY A 8 6.78 -17.55 -9.01
N ALA A 9 7.64 -17.97 -8.08
CA ALA A 9 7.64 -17.45 -6.72
C ALA A 9 8.00 -15.95 -6.70
N GLU A 10 8.97 -15.52 -7.50
CA GLU A 10 9.34 -14.11 -7.59
C GLU A 10 8.21 -13.27 -8.18
N LEU A 11 7.52 -13.78 -9.20
CA LEU A 11 6.37 -13.09 -9.79
C LEU A 11 5.22 -12.96 -8.78
N GLU A 12 4.96 -13.99 -7.99
CA GLU A 12 3.93 -13.94 -6.95
C GLU A 12 4.27 -12.90 -5.88
N LYS A 13 5.53 -12.83 -5.44
CA LYS A 13 5.96 -11.80 -4.50
C LYS A 13 5.74 -10.40 -5.05
N ALA A 14 6.06 -10.20 -6.33
CA ALA A 14 5.92 -8.90 -6.96
C ALA A 14 4.45 -8.46 -7.08
N ARG A 15 3.50 -9.40 -6.95
CA ARG A 15 2.08 -9.10 -7.01
C ARG A 15 1.45 -8.83 -5.64
N ILE A 16 2.22 -8.91 -4.58
CA ILE A 16 1.70 -8.63 -3.24
C ILE A 16 1.71 -7.12 -3.00
N ALA A 17 0.62 -6.61 -2.46
CA ALA A 17 0.53 -5.24 -2.00
C ALA A 17 0.12 -5.23 -0.54
N TYR A 18 0.86 -4.49 0.30
CA TYR A 18 0.58 -4.39 1.72
C TYR A 18 -0.28 -3.17 2.00
N ILE A 19 -1.38 -3.36 2.71
CA ILE A 19 -2.23 -2.27 3.16
C ILE A 19 -1.93 -2.02 4.63
N LYS A 20 -1.32 -0.88 4.93
CA LYS A 20 -0.92 -0.52 6.28
C LYS A 20 -1.74 0.67 6.78
N PRO A 21 -2.41 0.55 7.94
CA PRO A 21 -3.13 1.67 8.50
C PRO A 21 -2.16 2.72 9.04
N THR A 22 -2.51 3.98 8.86
CA THR A 22 -1.76 5.10 9.40
C THR A 22 -2.74 6.21 9.74
N ASP A 23 -2.27 7.33 10.29
CA ASP A 23 -3.09 8.50 10.50
C ASP A 23 -2.51 9.70 9.75
N SER A 24 -3.27 10.81 9.73
CA SER A 24 -2.88 12.01 8.98
C SER A 24 -1.57 12.61 9.48
N GLU A 25 -1.30 12.55 10.79
CA GLU A 25 -0.07 13.10 11.37
C GLU A 25 1.14 12.30 10.93
N GLU A 26 1.04 10.98 10.99
CA GLU A 26 2.09 10.07 10.51
C GLU A 26 2.32 10.27 9.02
N ALA A 27 1.23 10.38 8.23
CA ALA A 27 1.33 10.57 6.79
C ALA A 27 2.05 11.87 6.44
N HIS A 28 1.76 12.97 7.17
CA HIS A 28 2.47 14.23 6.99
C HIS A 28 3.95 14.09 7.32
N ARG A 29 4.26 13.44 8.44
CA ARG A 29 5.65 13.26 8.88
C ARG A 29 6.46 12.45 7.87
N LEU A 30 5.83 11.46 7.25
CA LEU A 30 6.48 10.60 6.25
C LEU A 30 6.51 11.22 4.85
N GLY A 31 5.91 12.41 4.68
CA GLY A 31 5.88 13.08 3.39
C GLY A 31 4.92 12.47 2.39
N LEU A 32 3.93 11.70 2.84
CA LEU A 32 2.97 11.04 1.97
C LEU A 32 1.88 11.99 1.48
N LEU A 33 1.61 13.07 2.22
CA LEU A 33 0.59 14.05 1.86
C LEU A 33 1.26 15.32 1.33
N PRO A 34 0.67 15.95 0.29
CA PRO A 34 1.15 17.26 -0.15
C PRO A 34 1.02 18.31 0.96
N ASN A 35 1.91 19.29 0.97
CA ASN A 35 1.91 20.33 2.00
C ASN A 35 0.63 21.16 2.04
N ASN A 36 -0.10 21.22 0.92
CA ASN A 36 -1.35 21.98 0.83
C ASN A 36 -2.58 21.17 1.20
N VAL A 37 -2.42 19.90 1.57
CA VAL A 37 -3.52 19.05 2.01
C VAL A 37 -3.52 19.02 3.53
N GLU A 38 -4.62 19.47 4.12
CA GLU A 38 -4.84 19.42 5.56
C GLU A 38 -6.02 18.49 5.84
N LEU A 39 -5.79 17.53 6.71
CA LEU A 39 -6.83 16.62 7.17
C LEU A 39 -7.00 16.81 8.68
N PRO A 40 -8.21 16.59 9.20
CA PRO A 40 -8.40 16.64 10.65
C PRO A 40 -7.41 15.73 11.38
N ALA A 41 -6.94 16.14 12.53
CA ALA A 41 -6.05 15.36 13.36
C ALA A 41 -6.70 14.01 13.67
N GLY A 42 -5.91 12.93 13.57
CA GLY A 42 -6.41 11.59 13.83
C GLY A 42 -7.17 10.95 12.68
N THR A 43 -7.25 11.61 11.51
CA THR A 43 -7.88 11.01 10.34
C THR A 43 -7.13 9.73 9.97
N LYS A 44 -7.88 8.64 9.90
CA LYS A 44 -7.30 7.33 9.58
C LYS A 44 -7.11 7.18 8.08
N LEU A 45 -5.92 6.75 7.70
CA LEU A 45 -5.57 6.52 6.31
C LEU A 45 -5.03 5.10 6.15
N TYR A 46 -5.09 4.61 4.93
CA TYR A 46 -4.55 3.30 4.56
C TYR A 46 -3.56 3.51 3.43
N VAL A 47 -2.33 3.08 3.67
CA VAL A 47 -1.23 3.22 2.70
C VAL A 47 -1.04 1.90 1.99
N LEU A 48 -0.99 1.95 0.68
CA LEU A 48 -0.75 0.78 -0.15
C LEU A 48 0.73 0.74 -0.53
N HIS A 49 1.41 -0.32 -0.11
CA HIS A 49 2.84 -0.52 -0.37
C HIS A 49 3.05 -1.67 -1.33
N ALA A 50 4.01 -1.52 -2.24
CA ALA A 50 4.47 -2.63 -3.05
C ALA A 50 5.27 -3.63 -2.18
N PHE A 51 5.58 -4.77 -2.75
CA PHE A 51 6.30 -5.84 -2.04
C PHE A 51 7.67 -5.38 -1.50
N ASP A 52 8.28 -4.40 -2.15
CA ASP A 52 9.59 -3.85 -1.75
C ASP A 52 9.47 -2.67 -0.77
N GLY A 53 8.26 -2.33 -0.36
CA GLY A 53 7.99 -1.23 0.56
C GLY A 53 7.69 0.10 -0.11
N GLN A 54 7.79 0.19 -1.44
CA GLN A 54 7.49 1.43 -2.15
C GLN A 54 6.02 1.81 -1.96
N VAL A 55 5.76 3.08 -1.69
CA VAL A 55 4.39 3.58 -1.54
C VAL A 55 3.74 3.71 -2.92
N LEU A 56 2.62 3.02 -3.10
CA LEU A 56 1.85 3.07 -4.34
C LEU A 56 0.73 4.10 -4.26
N GLY A 57 0.24 4.38 -3.06
CA GLY A 57 -0.82 5.34 -2.87
C GLY A 57 -1.37 5.29 -1.44
N TYR A 58 -2.35 6.12 -1.18
CA TYR A 58 -3.04 6.12 0.10
C TYR A 58 -4.52 6.46 -0.11
N THR A 59 -5.34 6.06 0.84
CA THR A 59 -6.79 6.31 0.78
C THR A 59 -7.36 6.39 2.20
N ASP A 60 -8.55 6.92 2.33
CA ASP A 60 -9.24 7.04 3.61
C ASP A 60 -10.09 5.82 3.96
N ALA A 61 -10.16 4.82 3.10
CA ALA A 61 -10.97 3.63 3.32
C ALA A 61 -10.21 2.36 2.94
N TYR A 62 -10.24 1.38 3.85
CA TYR A 62 -9.62 0.08 3.59
C TYR A 62 -10.16 -0.57 2.32
N ALA A 63 -11.47 -0.54 2.15
CA ALA A 63 -12.10 -1.15 0.98
C ALA A 63 -11.61 -0.54 -0.33
N THR A 64 -11.33 0.77 -0.33
CA THR A 64 -10.79 1.45 -1.52
C THR A 64 -9.36 0.98 -1.81
N ALA A 65 -8.53 0.84 -0.77
CA ALA A 65 -7.17 0.33 -0.94
C ALA A 65 -7.19 -1.11 -1.47
N TYR A 66 -8.06 -1.94 -0.90
CA TYR A 66 -8.23 -3.32 -1.33
C TYR A 66 -8.65 -3.39 -2.80
N GLY A 67 -9.66 -2.62 -3.17
CA GLY A 67 -10.16 -2.58 -4.54
C GLY A 67 -9.10 -2.08 -5.53
N ALA A 68 -8.31 -1.08 -5.14
CA ALA A 68 -7.24 -0.56 -5.98
C ALA A 68 -6.18 -1.64 -6.23
N ALA A 69 -5.82 -2.41 -5.21
CA ALA A 69 -4.87 -3.51 -5.36
C ALA A 69 -5.40 -4.55 -6.34
N VAL A 70 -6.66 -4.97 -6.17
CA VAL A 70 -7.28 -5.99 -7.03
C VAL A 70 -7.37 -5.50 -8.48
N GLN A 71 -7.73 -4.23 -8.69
CA GLN A 71 -7.81 -3.65 -10.03
C GLN A 71 -6.46 -3.62 -10.75
N ASN A 72 -5.38 -3.56 -10.00
CA ASN A 72 -4.02 -3.58 -10.55
C ASN A 72 -3.41 -4.98 -10.55
N GLU A 73 -4.24 -6.00 -10.39
CA GLU A 73 -3.82 -7.41 -10.38
C GLU A 73 -2.83 -7.71 -9.25
N LEU A 74 -2.95 -7.00 -8.14
CA LEU A 74 -2.15 -7.22 -6.94
C LEU A 74 -2.96 -7.99 -5.91
N THR A 75 -2.28 -8.77 -5.09
CA THR A 75 -2.91 -9.50 -3.99
C THR A 75 -2.76 -8.66 -2.72
N PRO A 76 -3.86 -8.09 -2.19
CA PRO A 76 -3.77 -7.25 -1.01
C PRO A 76 -3.55 -8.08 0.25
N VAL A 77 -2.65 -7.60 1.11
CA VAL A 77 -2.34 -8.21 2.41
C VAL A 77 -2.43 -7.11 3.46
N SER A 78 -3.22 -7.34 4.49
CA SER A 78 -3.33 -6.39 5.60
C SER A 78 -2.14 -6.53 6.54
N VAL A 79 -1.57 -5.40 6.95
CA VAL A 79 -0.47 -5.34 7.91
C VAL A 79 -0.93 -4.50 9.09
N HIS A 80 -0.82 -5.06 10.28
CA HIS A 80 -1.23 -4.37 11.51
C HIS A 80 -0.06 -3.93 12.34
#